data_2f175228944cffc65db55816eada6c8b
#
_entry.id   2f175228944cffc65db55816eada6c8b
#
_cell.length_a   1.000
_cell.length_b   1.000
_cell.length_c   1.000
_cell.angle_alpha   90.00
_cell.angle_beta   90.00
_cell.angle_gamma   90.00
#
_symmetry.space_group_name_H-M   'P 1'
#
loop_
_entity.id
_entity.type
_entity.pdbx_description
1 polymer ?
#
loop_
_entity_poly.entity_id
_entity_poly.type
_entity_poly.pdbx_seq_one_letter_code
_entity_poly.pdbx_strand_id
1 'polypeptide(L)'
;MRMRPHLYSGICGARLFYSRRIAGAEARSLFLRTRHLFRLNDFEAQQVESLRHGGYSLVANLFPKDTVDRIYSKADAMFRNLQLDPNRAYSVQSGRRRDLEGLSYDELAATEKTIALRDPLLHIPELLGVALDESILKVAANFLGCIPPLYRVTVVRDFPHDRPLHSSNFHKDNDESDSLQIFVYLVDIDETRGPLVYVPGSNRYDVRSCRPRLSRDLGIAANDGRLSDEEVERVYPRRMWAVLRTGRGSLAMIHGNGIHKGPSWPRLGDPNNKPRTAIKLDLHGHKVGVVRDGRENRVRKTDFDRMSEVQRLFAHATLVEDETPALAQAG
;
A
#
# COMPACT_ATOMS: atom_id res chain seq x y z
N MET A 1 -23.23 -13.86 18.79
CA MET A 1 -22.26 -14.92 18.41
C MET A 1 -20.88 -14.28 18.50
N ARG A 2 -20.11 -14.55 19.55
CA ARG A 2 -18.79 -13.93 19.76
C ARG A 2 -17.82 -14.53 18.75
N MET A 3 -17.50 -13.80 17.68
CA MET A 3 -16.37 -14.15 16.80
C MET A 3 -15.07 -14.08 17.60
N ARG A 4 -14.38 -15.19 17.69
CA ARG A 4 -13.06 -15.22 18.33
C ARG A 4 -12.06 -14.54 17.39
N PRO A 5 -11.28 -13.54 17.85
CA PRO A 5 -10.24 -12.88 17.04
C PRO A 5 -9.12 -13.83 16.60
N HIS A 6 -9.15 -15.08 17.05
CA HIS A 6 -8.09 -16.08 16.83
C HIS A 6 -8.20 -16.87 15.52
N LEU A 7 -9.21 -16.63 14.65
CA LEU A 7 -9.33 -17.39 13.40
C LEU A 7 -8.17 -17.16 12.42
N TYR A 8 -7.47 -16.03 12.52
CA TYR A 8 -6.32 -15.74 11.68
C TYR A 8 -4.97 -15.98 12.36
N SER A 9 -4.86 -15.90 13.68
CA SER A 9 -3.62 -16.18 14.42
C SER A 9 -3.32 -17.67 14.58
N GLY A 10 -4.33 -18.55 14.50
CA GLY A 10 -4.17 -19.99 14.63
C GLY A 10 -3.61 -20.71 13.40
N ILE A 11 -3.53 -20.03 12.25
CA ILE A 11 -3.06 -20.63 10.98
C ILE A 11 -1.53 -20.59 10.85
N CYS A 12 -0.83 -19.85 11.71
CA CYS A 12 0.63 -19.73 11.67
C CYS A 12 1.41 -21.03 11.91
N GLY A 13 0.79 -22.13 12.31
CA GLY A 13 1.47 -23.39 12.64
C GLY A 13 1.30 -24.55 11.66
N ALA A 14 0.39 -24.50 10.70
CA ALA A 14 0.04 -25.65 9.85
C ALA A 14 0.46 -25.48 8.39
N ARG A 15 1.42 -26.30 7.99
CA ARG A 15 1.90 -26.66 6.64
C ARG A 15 1.32 -25.92 5.43
N LEU A 16 2.18 -25.14 4.84
CA LEU A 16 2.09 -24.01 3.93
C LEU A 16 1.33 -24.15 2.60
N PHE A 17 1.03 -25.32 2.11
CA PHE A 17 0.42 -25.48 0.79
C PHE A 17 -1.11 -25.61 0.79
N TYR A 18 -1.66 -26.14 1.84
CA TYR A 18 -3.11 -26.28 2.00
C TYR A 18 -3.78 -24.98 2.44
N SER A 19 -3.06 -24.12 3.17
CA SER A 19 -3.60 -22.91 3.79
C SER A 19 -3.98 -21.80 2.79
N ARG A 20 -3.29 -21.68 1.66
CA ARG A 20 -3.52 -20.57 0.69
C ARG A 20 -4.87 -20.63 -0.02
N ARG A 21 -5.32 -21.82 -0.42
CA ARG A 21 -6.63 -22.00 -1.06
C ARG A 21 -7.78 -21.91 -0.05
N ILE A 22 -7.57 -22.43 1.14
CA ILE A 22 -8.54 -22.41 2.22
C ILE A 22 -8.75 -20.98 2.73
N ALA A 23 -7.68 -20.23 3.00
CA ALA A 23 -7.78 -18.85 3.46
C ALA A 23 -8.51 -17.95 2.44
N GLY A 24 -8.25 -18.12 1.15
CA GLY A 24 -8.97 -17.39 0.10
C GLY A 24 -10.45 -17.78 0.02
N ALA A 25 -10.79 -19.06 0.16
CA ALA A 25 -12.17 -19.54 0.19
C ALA A 25 -12.91 -19.05 1.45
N GLU A 26 -12.24 -19.04 2.59
CA GLU A 26 -12.79 -18.52 3.85
C GLU A 26 -13.03 -17.01 3.80
N ALA A 27 -12.08 -16.22 3.29
CA ALA A 27 -12.23 -14.79 3.11
C ALA A 27 -13.39 -14.43 2.18
N ARG A 28 -13.57 -15.20 1.09
CA ARG A 28 -14.71 -15.07 0.18
C ARG A 28 -16.02 -15.50 0.84
N SER A 29 -16.03 -16.61 1.55
CA SER A 29 -17.20 -17.10 2.29
C SER A 29 -17.62 -16.11 3.37
N LEU A 30 -16.66 -15.52 4.08
CA LEU A 30 -16.92 -14.49 5.07
C LEU A 30 -17.53 -13.25 4.44
N PHE A 31 -16.98 -12.77 3.31
CA PHE A 31 -17.55 -11.66 2.53
C PHE A 31 -18.99 -11.91 2.11
N LEU A 32 -19.28 -13.10 1.59
CA LEU A 32 -20.64 -13.45 1.16
C LEU A 32 -21.64 -13.46 2.33
N ARG A 33 -21.22 -13.97 3.50
CA ARG A 33 -22.06 -14.01 4.71
C ARG A 33 -22.29 -12.61 5.33
N THR A 34 -21.32 -11.73 5.22
CA THR A 34 -21.35 -10.36 5.76
C THR A 34 -21.62 -9.30 4.72
N ARG A 35 -22.08 -9.70 3.53
CA ARG A 35 -22.26 -8.79 2.37
C ARG A 35 -23.14 -7.59 2.67
N HIS A 36 -24.06 -7.69 3.63
CA HIS A 36 -24.92 -6.60 4.05
C HIS A 36 -24.12 -5.42 4.66
N LEU A 37 -22.94 -5.68 5.24
CA LEU A 37 -22.02 -4.65 5.77
C LEU A 37 -21.26 -3.90 4.66
N PHE A 38 -21.19 -4.50 3.45
CA PHE A 38 -20.41 -4.02 2.33
C PHE A 38 -21.26 -3.43 1.21
N ARG A 39 -22.47 -2.96 1.54
CA ARG A 39 -23.29 -2.23 0.58
C ARG A 39 -22.60 -0.93 0.19
N LEU A 40 -22.50 -0.70 -1.11
CA LEU A 40 -21.85 0.48 -1.68
C LEU A 40 -22.86 1.61 -1.83
N ASN A 41 -22.45 2.82 -1.51
CA ASN A 41 -23.10 4.03 -1.99
C ASN A 41 -22.62 4.34 -3.43
N ASP A 42 -23.19 5.37 -4.06
CA ASP A 42 -22.87 5.72 -5.46
C ASP A 42 -21.40 6.09 -5.65
N PHE A 43 -20.79 6.80 -4.70
CA PHE A 43 -19.39 7.16 -4.72
C PHE A 43 -18.52 5.91 -4.68
N GLU A 44 -18.75 5.01 -3.73
CA GLU A 44 -18.00 3.75 -3.55
C GLU A 44 -18.16 2.84 -4.79
N ALA A 45 -19.38 2.75 -5.35
CA ALA A 45 -19.65 1.98 -6.55
C ALA A 45 -18.86 2.50 -7.76
N GLN A 46 -18.77 3.83 -7.91
CA GLN A 46 -17.97 4.46 -8.96
C GLN A 46 -16.48 4.10 -8.84
N GLN A 47 -15.93 4.02 -7.61
CA GLN A 47 -14.53 3.64 -7.41
C GLN A 47 -14.29 2.18 -7.79
N VAL A 48 -15.21 1.27 -7.42
CA VAL A 48 -15.13 -0.14 -7.82
C VAL A 48 -15.15 -0.29 -9.34
N GLU A 49 -15.99 0.48 -10.02
CA GLU A 49 -16.12 0.46 -11.47
C GLU A 49 -14.86 1.00 -12.17
N SER A 50 -14.29 2.08 -11.65
CA SER A 50 -13.02 2.64 -12.12
C SER A 50 -11.88 1.61 -12.02
N LEU A 51 -11.78 0.89 -10.90
CA LEU A 51 -10.82 -0.18 -10.70
C LEU A 51 -11.04 -1.35 -11.66
N ARG A 52 -12.29 -1.74 -11.91
CA ARG A 52 -12.62 -2.85 -12.83
C ARG A 52 -12.28 -2.51 -14.28
N HIS A 53 -12.59 -1.30 -14.73
CA HIS A 53 -12.38 -0.88 -16.11
C HIS A 53 -10.95 -0.41 -16.37
N GLY A 54 -10.46 0.50 -15.56
CA GLY A 54 -9.17 1.15 -15.72
C GLY A 54 -8.02 0.47 -14.99
N GLY A 55 -8.31 -0.27 -13.93
CA GLY A 55 -7.32 -0.84 -13.02
C GLY A 55 -6.82 0.14 -11.97
N TYR A 56 -7.31 1.37 -11.98
CA TYR A 56 -6.97 2.39 -11.01
C TYR A 56 -8.16 3.30 -10.68
N SER A 57 -8.07 3.97 -9.55
CA SER A 57 -8.98 5.04 -9.15
C SER A 57 -8.19 6.13 -8.46
N LEU A 58 -8.55 7.39 -8.71
CA LEU A 58 -7.97 8.57 -8.06
C LEU A 58 -9.09 9.42 -7.48
N VAL A 59 -9.09 9.58 -6.16
CA VAL A 59 -10.06 10.40 -5.42
C VAL A 59 -9.35 11.61 -4.84
N ALA A 60 -9.66 12.78 -5.35
CA ALA A 60 -9.07 14.01 -4.87
C ALA A 60 -9.65 14.44 -3.52
N ASN A 61 -8.78 14.90 -2.62
CA ASN A 61 -9.14 15.53 -1.34
C ASN A 61 -10.11 14.69 -0.48
N LEU A 62 -9.92 13.36 -0.44
CA LEU A 62 -10.78 12.46 0.35
C LEU A 62 -10.63 12.74 1.84
N PHE A 63 -9.41 13.00 2.31
CA PHE A 63 -9.12 13.26 3.71
C PHE A 63 -8.93 14.73 4.00
N PRO A 64 -9.43 15.23 5.16
CA PRO A 64 -9.25 16.61 5.58
C PRO A 64 -7.77 17.00 5.67
N LYS A 65 -7.43 18.17 5.13
CA LYS A 65 -6.04 18.65 5.10
C LYS A 65 -5.39 18.70 6.47
N ASP A 66 -6.13 19.13 7.50
CA ASP A 66 -5.61 19.19 8.88
C ASP A 66 -5.22 17.81 9.43
N THR A 67 -5.98 16.76 9.10
CA THR A 67 -5.64 15.40 9.48
C THR A 67 -4.38 14.94 8.77
N VAL A 68 -4.30 15.21 7.47
CA VAL A 68 -3.12 14.89 6.64
C VAL A 68 -1.88 15.62 7.13
N ASP A 69 -2.00 16.91 7.46
CA ASP A 69 -0.91 17.74 7.97
C ASP A 69 -0.39 17.24 9.34
N ARG A 70 -1.29 16.83 10.24
CA ARG A 70 -0.88 16.21 11.52
C ARG A 70 -0.12 14.90 11.31
N ILE A 71 -0.63 14.03 10.42
CA ILE A 71 0.06 12.77 10.07
C ILE A 71 1.42 13.06 9.45
N TYR A 72 1.47 13.99 8.49
CA TYR A 72 2.71 14.37 7.83
C TYR A 72 3.75 14.89 8.81
N SER A 73 3.36 15.82 9.70
CA SER A 73 4.27 16.42 10.68
C SER A 73 4.88 15.38 11.62
N LYS A 74 4.07 14.42 12.11
CA LYS A 74 4.56 13.32 12.95
C LYS A 74 5.49 12.39 12.18
N ALA A 75 5.12 12.02 10.97
CA ALA A 75 5.94 11.16 10.11
C ALA A 75 7.26 11.85 9.72
N ASP A 76 7.23 13.14 9.38
CA ASP A 76 8.43 13.92 9.04
C ASP A 76 9.39 14.00 10.22
N ALA A 77 8.87 14.27 11.42
CA ALA A 77 9.68 14.26 12.64
C ALA A 77 10.35 12.89 12.87
N MET A 78 9.61 11.78 12.64
CA MET A 78 10.18 10.44 12.79
C MET A 78 11.28 10.18 11.75
N PHE A 79 11.09 10.56 10.48
CA PHE A 79 12.11 10.40 9.45
C PHE A 79 13.36 11.23 9.68
N ARG A 80 13.22 12.44 10.23
CA ARG A 80 14.36 13.33 10.52
C ARG A 80 15.15 12.93 11.76
N ASN A 81 14.52 12.21 12.68
CA ASN A 81 15.12 11.82 13.95
C ASN A 81 15.53 10.33 14.01
N LEU A 82 15.77 9.70 12.86
CA LEU A 82 16.16 8.28 12.80
C LEU A 82 17.49 8.00 13.50
N GLN A 83 18.37 8.98 13.62
CA GLN A 83 19.62 8.85 14.39
C GLN A 83 19.36 8.54 15.88
N LEU A 84 18.23 9.04 16.44
CA LEU A 84 17.86 8.82 17.83
C LEU A 84 17.16 7.47 18.06
N ASP A 85 16.51 6.95 17.03
CA ASP A 85 15.84 5.65 17.06
C ASP A 85 15.84 5.01 15.65
N PRO A 86 16.95 4.39 15.26
CA PRO A 86 17.12 3.80 13.91
C PRO A 86 16.15 2.66 13.64
N ASN A 87 15.60 2.04 14.68
CA ASN A 87 14.63 0.95 14.54
C ASN A 87 13.25 1.41 14.06
N ARG A 88 12.98 2.72 14.03
CA ARG A 88 11.70 3.28 13.58
C ARG A 88 11.46 3.25 12.08
N ALA A 89 12.48 2.99 11.29
CA ALA A 89 12.33 2.90 9.84
C ALA A 89 13.15 1.75 9.25
N TYR A 90 12.96 1.49 7.97
CA TYR A 90 13.76 0.56 7.21
C TYR A 90 13.84 0.99 5.74
N SER A 91 14.95 0.62 5.08
CA SER A 91 15.11 0.76 3.64
C SER A 91 14.25 -0.26 2.89
N VAL A 92 13.54 0.19 1.85
CA VAL A 92 12.74 -0.68 0.97
C VAL A 92 13.56 -1.13 -0.25
N GLN A 93 14.83 -0.71 -0.35
CA GLN A 93 15.68 -0.95 -1.49
C GLN A 93 15.91 -2.44 -1.74
N SER A 94 15.73 -2.87 -2.98
CA SER A 94 16.02 -4.25 -3.45
C SER A 94 15.31 -5.37 -2.67
N GLY A 95 14.17 -5.08 -2.02
CA GLY A 95 13.47 -6.05 -1.18
C GLY A 95 14.24 -6.47 0.08
N ARG A 96 15.43 -5.94 0.30
CA ARG A 96 16.23 -6.19 1.51
C ARG A 96 16.06 -5.04 2.49
N ARG A 97 15.80 -5.37 3.73
CA ARG A 97 15.80 -4.41 4.83
C ARG A 97 17.23 -4.18 5.26
N ARG A 98 17.66 -2.94 5.19
CA ARG A 98 18.88 -2.47 5.84
C ARG A 98 18.48 -1.70 7.07
N ASP A 99 19.23 -1.86 8.12
CA ASP A 99 19.14 -0.95 9.25
C ASP A 99 19.71 0.40 8.78
N LEU A 100 19.03 1.47 9.15
CA LEU A 100 19.38 2.85 8.76
C LEU A 100 20.21 3.51 9.87
N GLU A 101 20.88 2.69 10.65
CA GLU A 101 21.62 3.09 11.83
C GLU A 101 22.74 4.07 11.47
N GLY A 102 22.80 5.17 12.23
CA GLY A 102 23.87 6.16 12.12
C GLY A 102 23.78 7.14 10.95
N LEU A 103 22.82 6.96 10.04
CA LEU A 103 22.68 7.87 8.89
C LEU A 103 21.87 9.11 9.26
N SER A 104 22.37 10.28 8.89
CA SER A 104 21.61 11.53 8.91
C SER A 104 20.50 11.51 7.88
N TYR A 105 19.53 12.41 8.00
CA TYR A 105 18.45 12.53 7.01
C TYR A 105 18.99 12.82 5.60
N ASP A 106 20.02 13.64 5.49
CA ASP A 106 20.62 14.00 4.20
C ASP A 106 21.38 12.83 3.57
N GLU A 107 22.09 12.03 4.38
CA GLU A 107 22.71 10.78 3.92
C GLU A 107 21.67 9.76 3.47
N LEU A 108 20.54 9.63 4.20
CA LEU A 108 19.41 8.81 3.77
C LEU A 108 18.85 9.27 2.44
N ALA A 109 18.65 10.59 2.27
CA ALA A 109 18.12 11.15 1.03
C ALA A 109 19.08 10.94 -0.16
N ALA A 110 20.38 10.87 0.08
CA ALA A 110 21.39 10.64 -0.94
C ALA A 110 21.58 9.16 -1.30
N THR A 111 21.36 8.25 -0.34
CA THR A 111 21.68 6.82 -0.51
C THR A 111 20.45 5.94 -0.69
N GLU A 112 19.34 6.29 -0.06
CA GLU A 112 18.13 5.49 -0.03
C GLU A 112 17.09 6.01 -1.02
N LYS A 113 16.48 5.09 -1.77
CA LYS A 113 15.38 5.43 -2.66
C LYS A 113 14.06 5.61 -1.93
N THR A 114 13.77 4.67 -1.05
CA THR A 114 12.52 4.62 -0.29
C THR A 114 12.81 4.12 1.12
N ILE A 115 12.38 4.89 2.08
CA ILE A 115 12.35 4.49 3.48
C ILE A 115 10.89 4.36 3.95
N ALA A 116 10.65 3.44 4.87
CA ALA A 116 9.32 3.20 5.42
C ALA A 116 9.35 3.17 6.94
N LEU A 117 8.35 3.77 7.58
CA LEU A 117 8.22 3.72 9.04
C LEU A 117 7.79 2.33 9.50
N ARG A 118 8.36 1.88 10.61
CA ARG A 118 7.94 0.67 11.35
C ARG A 118 6.83 1.03 12.32
N ASP A 119 5.87 0.14 12.46
CA ASP A 119 4.77 0.25 13.41
C ASP A 119 4.09 1.64 13.44
N PRO A 120 3.81 2.26 12.28
CA PRO A 120 3.36 3.65 12.27
C PRO A 120 2.02 3.84 12.99
N LEU A 121 1.17 2.81 13.08
CA LEU A 121 -0.10 2.84 13.79
C LEU A 121 0.07 3.03 15.31
N LEU A 122 1.21 2.62 15.89
CA LEU A 122 1.50 2.84 17.32
C LEU A 122 1.96 4.27 17.60
N HIS A 123 2.60 4.92 16.63
CA HIS A 123 3.24 6.23 16.81
C HIS A 123 2.41 7.38 16.25
N ILE A 124 1.53 7.12 15.30
CA ILE A 124 0.68 8.11 14.64
C ILE A 124 -0.77 7.62 14.71
N PRO A 125 -1.48 7.87 15.82
CA PRO A 125 -2.85 7.34 16.03
C PRO A 125 -3.84 7.74 14.94
N GLU A 126 -3.68 8.91 14.33
CA GLU A 126 -4.54 9.39 13.25
C GLU A 126 -4.51 8.49 12.01
N LEU A 127 -3.42 7.71 11.83
CA LEU A 127 -3.31 6.75 10.72
C LEU A 127 -4.37 5.67 10.76
N LEU A 128 -4.83 5.29 11.94
CA LEU A 128 -5.82 4.22 12.07
C LEU A 128 -7.12 4.59 11.37
N GLY A 129 -7.60 5.84 11.56
CA GLY A 129 -8.80 6.33 10.90
C GLY A 129 -8.68 6.42 9.38
N VAL A 130 -7.46 6.66 8.86
CA VAL A 130 -7.19 6.69 7.42
C VAL A 130 -7.05 5.27 6.86
N ALA A 131 -6.31 4.40 7.55
CA ALA A 131 -6.03 3.04 7.09
C ALA A 131 -7.28 2.14 7.12
N LEU A 132 -8.19 2.40 8.05
CA LEU A 132 -9.43 1.67 8.25
C LEU A 132 -10.67 2.52 7.92
N ASP A 133 -10.55 3.45 6.97
CA ASP A 133 -11.71 4.16 6.44
C ASP A 133 -12.68 3.17 5.79
N GLU A 134 -13.94 3.18 6.24
CA GLU A 134 -14.92 2.17 5.83
C GLU A 134 -15.24 2.21 4.35
N SER A 135 -15.24 3.39 3.72
CA SER A 135 -15.47 3.52 2.28
C SER A 135 -14.36 2.84 1.50
N ILE A 136 -13.11 3.03 1.91
CA ILE A 136 -11.95 2.35 1.29
C ILE A 136 -12.07 0.83 1.45
N LEU A 137 -12.40 0.36 2.65
CA LEU A 137 -12.53 -1.07 2.95
C LEU A 137 -13.67 -1.72 2.15
N LYS A 138 -14.82 -1.04 2.02
CA LYS A 138 -15.95 -1.49 1.21
C LYS A 138 -15.58 -1.58 -0.28
N VAL A 139 -14.90 -0.57 -0.81
CA VAL A 139 -14.40 -0.58 -2.19
C VAL A 139 -13.46 -1.76 -2.40
N ALA A 140 -12.50 -1.96 -1.49
CA ALA A 140 -11.53 -3.06 -1.58
C ALA A 140 -12.21 -4.43 -1.56
N ALA A 141 -13.15 -4.66 -0.62
CA ALA A 141 -13.86 -5.95 -0.52
C ALA A 141 -14.70 -6.24 -1.77
N ASN A 142 -15.42 -5.24 -2.30
CA ASN A 142 -16.25 -5.41 -3.49
C ASN A 142 -15.43 -5.56 -4.78
N PHE A 143 -14.28 -4.89 -4.86
CA PHE A 143 -13.37 -5.04 -5.99
C PHE A 143 -12.72 -6.42 -6.02
N LEU A 144 -12.17 -6.87 -4.89
CA LEU A 144 -11.47 -8.16 -4.76
C LEU A 144 -12.43 -9.36 -4.60
N GLY A 145 -13.72 -9.11 -4.31
CA GLY A 145 -14.73 -10.15 -4.10
C GLY A 145 -14.50 -11.00 -2.82
N CYS A 146 -13.75 -10.46 -1.86
CA CYS A 146 -13.45 -11.10 -0.58
C CYS A 146 -13.17 -10.02 0.47
N ILE A 147 -13.04 -10.41 1.74
CA ILE A 147 -12.48 -9.52 2.78
C ILE A 147 -10.96 -9.71 2.78
N PRO A 148 -10.21 -8.84 2.11
CA PRO A 148 -8.76 -8.95 2.12
C PRO A 148 -8.23 -8.49 3.46
N PRO A 149 -7.34 -9.23 4.12
CA PRO A 149 -6.67 -8.72 5.30
C PRO A 149 -5.85 -7.49 4.93
N LEU A 150 -5.88 -6.47 5.77
CA LEU A 150 -4.98 -5.33 5.66
C LEU A 150 -3.58 -5.79 6.06
N TYR A 151 -2.84 -6.21 5.05
CA TYR A 151 -1.55 -6.87 5.22
C TYR A 151 -0.50 -5.95 5.83
N ARG A 152 -0.48 -4.69 5.38
CA ARG A 152 0.51 -3.74 5.82
C ARG A 152 -0.01 -2.30 5.72
N VAL A 153 0.24 -1.55 6.78
CA VAL A 153 0.15 -0.10 6.81
C VAL A 153 1.56 0.46 6.99
N THR A 154 2.00 1.28 6.06
CA THR A 154 3.30 1.97 6.16
C THR A 154 3.15 3.43 5.80
N VAL A 155 4.00 4.28 6.39
CA VAL A 155 4.28 5.61 5.82
C VAL A 155 5.60 5.49 5.10
N VAL A 156 5.58 5.75 3.80
CA VAL A 156 6.76 5.68 2.94
C VAL A 156 7.21 7.08 2.55
N ARG A 157 8.53 7.24 2.45
CA ARG A 157 9.16 8.42 1.87
C ARG A 157 10.06 7.99 0.74
N ASP A 158 9.73 8.47 -0.46
CA ASP A 158 10.53 8.26 -1.67
C ASP A 158 11.41 9.49 -1.91
N PHE A 159 12.68 9.26 -2.20
CA PHE A 159 13.63 10.31 -2.55
C PHE A 159 13.89 10.35 -4.05
N PRO A 160 14.10 11.55 -4.64
CA PRO A 160 14.52 11.69 -6.03
C PRO A 160 15.90 11.06 -6.25
N HIS A 161 16.10 10.50 -7.45
CA HIS A 161 17.36 9.89 -7.86
C HIS A 161 17.75 10.34 -9.25
N ASP A 162 19.03 10.17 -9.57
CA ASP A 162 19.63 10.46 -10.88
C ASP A 162 19.44 9.33 -11.91
N ARG A 163 18.98 8.16 -11.48
CA ARG A 163 18.75 6.98 -12.32
C ARG A 163 17.46 6.24 -11.95
N PRO A 164 16.81 5.56 -12.91
CA PRO A 164 15.64 4.75 -12.60
C PRO A 164 16.04 3.55 -11.75
N LEU A 165 15.29 3.31 -10.69
CA LEU A 165 15.51 2.21 -9.76
C LEU A 165 14.21 1.41 -9.62
N HIS A 166 14.30 0.07 -9.65
CA HIS A 166 13.19 -0.85 -9.38
C HIS A 166 11.77 -0.35 -9.75
N SER A 167 11.01 0.16 -8.77
CA SER A 167 9.62 0.62 -8.97
C SER A 167 9.48 1.88 -9.82
N SER A 168 10.58 2.59 -10.17
CA SER A 168 10.56 3.67 -11.15
C SER A 168 10.47 3.17 -12.58
N ASN A 169 10.77 1.90 -12.84
CA ASN A 169 10.50 1.22 -14.10
C ASN A 169 9.11 0.62 -14.07
N PHE A 170 8.45 0.52 -15.22
CA PHE A 170 7.17 -0.15 -15.31
C PHE A 170 7.28 -1.61 -14.88
N HIS A 171 6.29 -2.05 -14.12
CA HIS A 171 6.19 -3.42 -13.62
C HIS A 171 4.74 -3.79 -13.36
N LYS A 172 4.54 -5.05 -13.10
CA LYS A 172 3.39 -5.59 -12.37
C LYS A 172 3.90 -6.08 -11.04
N ASP A 173 3.08 -5.99 -10.02
CA ASP A 173 3.39 -6.71 -8.81
C ASP A 173 3.37 -8.20 -9.12
N ASN A 174 4.46 -8.89 -8.76
CA ASN A 174 4.62 -10.33 -9.00
C ASN A 174 3.74 -11.17 -8.07
N ASP A 175 2.69 -10.59 -7.55
CA ASP A 175 1.75 -11.31 -6.73
C ASP A 175 0.90 -12.19 -7.64
N GLU A 176 1.00 -13.48 -7.44
CA GLU A 176 0.10 -14.46 -8.05
C GLU A 176 -1.36 -14.28 -7.60
N SER A 177 -1.64 -13.28 -6.78
CA SER A 177 -2.96 -12.92 -6.24
C SER A 177 -3.39 -11.57 -6.74
N ASP A 178 -4.70 -11.36 -6.84
CA ASP A 178 -5.25 -10.03 -6.99
C ASP A 178 -4.86 -9.19 -5.78
N SER A 179 -4.19 -8.08 -6.02
CA SER A 179 -3.76 -7.14 -4.99
C SER A 179 -4.28 -5.74 -5.29
N LEU A 180 -4.68 -5.05 -4.25
CA LEU A 180 -5.03 -3.64 -4.30
C LEU A 180 -4.03 -2.87 -3.47
N GLN A 181 -3.26 -2.01 -4.12
CA GLN A 181 -2.40 -1.04 -3.45
C GLN A 181 -3.12 0.29 -3.34
N ILE A 182 -3.04 0.88 -2.18
CA ILE A 182 -3.69 2.15 -1.87
C ILE A 182 -2.64 3.12 -1.37
N PHE A 183 -2.64 4.32 -1.92
CA PHE A 183 -1.76 5.41 -1.53
C PHE A 183 -2.61 6.60 -1.09
N VAL A 184 -2.42 7.06 0.15
CA VAL A 184 -2.93 8.36 0.60
C VAL A 184 -1.77 9.33 0.63
N TYR A 185 -1.83 10.35 -0.21
CA TYR A 185 -0.73 11.28 -0.36
C TYR A 185 -0.73 12.31 0.77
N LEU A 186 0.42 12.43 1.45
CA LEU A 186 0.63 13.38 2.53
C LEU A 186 1.21 14.72 2.05
N VAL A 187 1.56 14.79 0.76
CA VAL A 187 2.06 15.97 0.07
C VAL A 187 1.35 16.11 -1.27
N ASP A 188 1.36 17.31 -1.86
CA ASP A 188 0.86 17.50 -3.22
C ASP A 188 1.75 16.73 -4.21
N ILE A 189 1.14 16.07 -5.17
CA ILE A 189 1.81 15.26 -6.18
C ILE A 189 1.72 15.95 -7.53
N ASP A 190 2.84 16.49 -7.93
CA ASP A 190 3.11 17.10 -9.23
C ASP A 190 4.34 16.44 -9.90
N GLU A 191 4.83 17.01 -10.98
CA GLU A 191 6.01 16.53 -11.72
C GLU A 191 7.27 16.49 -10.85
N THR A 192 7.39 17.38 -9.87
CA THR A 192 8.57 17.44 -8.98
C THR A 192 8.57 16.37 -7.90
N ARG A 193 7.44 15.70 -7.68
CA ARG A 193 7.27 14.72 -6.60
C ARG A 193 7.03 13.28 -7.09
N GLY A 194 7.38 13.00 -8.33
CA GLY A 194 7.36 11.64 -8.87
C GLY A 194 5.97 10.99 -8.82
N PRO A 195 5.00 11.46 -9.62
CA PRO A 195 3.67 10.87 -9.66
C PRO A 195 3.70 9.38 -10.02
N LEU A 196 2.72 8.64 -9.55
CA LEU A 196 2.48 7.28 -9.99
C LEU A 196 1.94 7.33 -11.42
N VAL A 197 2.45 6.45 -12.28
CA VAL A 197 1.98 6.26 -13.66
C VAL A 197 1.37 4.88 -13.79
N TYR A 198 0.17 4.82 -14.35
CA TYR A 198 -0.56 3.56 -14.58
C TYR A 198 -0.97 3.46 -16.05
N VAL A 199 -0.93 2.25 -16.61
CA VAL A 199 -1.44 1.97 -17.95
C VAL A 199 -2.87 1.44 -17.85
N PRO A 200 -3.89 2.25 -18.15
CA PRO A 200 -5.29 1.86 -17.98
C PRO A 200 -5.65 0.61 -18.79
N GLY A 201 -6.40 -0.30 -18.17
CA GLY A 201 -6.85 -1.56 -18.80
C GLY A 201 -5.78 -2.65 -18.92
N SER A 202 -4.53 -2.37 -18.53
CA SER A 202 -3.45 -3.37 -18.57
C SER A 202 -3.58 -4.45 -17.47
N ASN A 203 -4.49 -4.26 -16.51
CA ASN A 203 -4.83 -5.23 -15.47
C ASN A 203 -5.72 -6.38 -15.98
N ARG A 204 -6.24 -6.29 -17.20
CA ARG A 204 -7.12 -7.31 -17.76
C ARG A 204 -6.33 -8.54 -18.14
N TYR A 205 -6.79 -9.71 -17.70
CA TYR A 205 -6.25 -10.99 -18.11
C TYR A 205 -6.80 -11.39 -19.48
N ASP A 206 -5.96 -12.03 -20.29
CA ASP A 206 -6.46 -12.80 -21.41
C ASP A 206 -7.12 -14.07 -20.86
N VAL A 207 -8.44 -14.14 -20.97
CA VAL A 207 -9.28 -15.25 -20.46
C VAL A 207 -8.83 -16.62 -21.03
N ARG A 208 -8.17 -16.63 -22.21
CA ARG A 208 -7.74 -17.87 -22.87
C ARG A 208 -6.42 -18.42 -22.38
N SER A 209 -5.51 -17.58 -21.94
CA SER A 209 -4.15 -17.99 -21.58
C SER A 209 -3.89 -18.01 -20.08
N CYS A 210 -4.78 -17.44 -19.26
CA CYS A 210 -4.55 -17.19 -17.83
C CYS A 210 -3.22 -16.46 -17.55
N ARG A 211 -2.62 -15.88 -18.59
CA ARG A 211 -1.38 -15.11 -18.51
C ARG A 211 -1.69 -13.65 -18.81
N PRO A 212 -1.04 -12.72 -18.14
CA PRO A 212 -1.11 -11.32 -18.51
C PRO A 212 -0.74 -11.18 -19.99
N ARG A 213 -1.52 -10.44 -20.77
CA ARG A 213 -1.24 -10.16 -22.19
C ARG A 213 0.18 -9.66 -22.42
N LEU A 214 0.76 -9.04 -21.41
CA LEU A 214 2.09 -8.43 -21.43
C LEU A 214 3.20 -9.32 -21.93
N SER A 215 3.28 -10.56 -21.43
CA SER A 215 4.38 -11.45 -21.79
C SER A 215 4.30 -11.93 -23.24
N ARG A 216 3.11 -11.90 -23.84
CA ARG A 216 2.90 -12.25 -25.25
C ARG A 216 3.10 -11.04 -26.16
N ASP A 217 2.47 -9.89 -25.82
CA ASP A 217 2.40 -8.73 -26.69
C ASP A 217 3.71 -7.93 -26.71
N LEU A 218 4.48 -8.02 -25.63
CA LEU A 218 5.77 -7.34 -25.51
C LEU A 218 6.99 -8.23 -25.82
N GLY A 219 6.79 -9.54 -26.06
CA GLY A 219 7.88 -10.46 -26.36
C GLY A 219 8.92 -10.56 -25.23
N ILE A 220 8.54 -10.21 -23.99
CA ILE A 220 9.47 -10.10 -22.89
C ILE A 220 9.69 -11.46 -22.26
N ALA A 221 10.94 -11.90 -22.25
CA ALA A 221 11.38 -12.97 -21.38
C ALA A 221 11.15 -12.54 -19.92
N ALA A 222 10.46 -13.37 -19.16
CA ALA A 222 9.97 -13.09 -17.80
C ALA A 222 11.08 -12.94 -16.74
N ASN A 223 12.22 -12.31 -17.07
CA ASN A 223 13.41 -12.46 -16.23
C ASN A 223 13.46 -11.53 -15.00
N ASP A 224 12.78 -10.41 -14.98
CA ASP A 224 12.70 -9.57 -13.77
C ASP A 224 11.42 -8.70 -13.66
N GLY A 225 10.55 -8.78 -14.66
CA GLY A 225 9.25 -8.07 -14.64
C GLY A 225 9.35 -6.55 -14.73
N ARG A 226 10.50 -5.99 -15.15
CA ARG A 226 10.74 -4.55 -15.27
C ARG A 226 10.82 -4.14 -16.74
N LEU A 227 10.13 -3.05 -17.09
CA LEU A 227 10.01 -2.53 -18.44
C LEU A 227 10.44 -1.07 -18.48
N SER A 228 11.17 -0.70 -19.52
CA SER A 228 11.46 0.70 -19.81
C SER A 228 10.23 1.43 -20.37
N ASP A 229 10.28 2.74 -20.37
CA ASP A 229 9.25 3.58 -20.98
C ASP A 229 9.06 3.25 -22.47
N GLU A 230 10.15 3.03 -23.19
CA GLU A 230 10.16 2.71 -24.62
C GLU A 230 9.55 1.33 -24.91
N GLU A 231 9.78 0.37 -24.04
CA GLU A 231 9.18 -0.97 -24.17
C GLU A 231 7.67 -0.91 -23.99
N VAL A 232 7.19 -0.16 -23.00
CA VAL A 232 5.75 0.00 -22.76
C VAL A 232 5.11 0.84 -23.86
N GLU A 233 5.80 1.92 -24.33
CA GLU A 233 5.28 2.83 -25.37
C GLU A 233 5.03 2.13 -26.70
N ARG A 234 5.82 1.10 -27.04
CA ARG A 234 5.60 0.30 -28.27
C ARG A 234 4.24 -0.37 -28.34
N VAL A 235 3.66 -0.73 -27.19
CA VAL A 235 2.35 -1.41 -27.10
C VAL A 235 1.27 -0.47 -26.59
N TYR A 236 1.60 0.38 -25.65
CA TYR A 236 0.71 1.33 -25.03
C TYR A 236 1.25 2.75 -25.18
N PRO A 237 0.83 3.50 -26.22
CA PRO A 237 1.31 4.87 -26.46
C PRO A 237 1.19 5.76 -25.23
N ARG A 238 2.14 6.67 -25.00
CA ARG A 238 2.20 7.55 -23.80
C ARG A 238 0.92 8.33 -23.53
N ARG A 239 0.18 8.72 -24.60
CA ARG A 239 -1.13 9.39 -24.45
C ARG A 239 -2.19 8.58 -23.71
N MET A 240 -1.97 7.26 -23.60
CA MET A 240 -2.86 6.36 -22.86
C MET A 240 -2.45 6.18 -21.39
N TRP A 241 -1.30 6.69 -20.99
CA TRP A 241 -0.83 6.54 -19.62
C TRP A 241 -1.54 7.52 -18.69
N ALA A 242 -2.05 7.02 -17.58
CA ALA A 242 -2.59 7.84 -16.52
C ALA A 242 -1.46 8.25 -15.57
N VAL A 243 -1.13 9.55 -15.57
CA VAL A 243 -0.18 10.15 -14.63
C VAL A 243 -0.98 10.72 -13.46
N LEU A 244 -0.86 10.12 -12.28
CA LEU A 244 -1.71 10.42 -11.13
C LEU A 244 -1.17 11.64 -10.36
N ARG A 245 -1.47 12.84 -10.85
CA ARG A 245 -1.21 14.10 -10.16
C ARG A 245 -2.40 14.49 -9.31
N THR A 246 -2.16 14.96 -8.10
CA THR A 246 -3.25 15.30 -7.18
C THR A 246 -2.75 16.10 -5.97
N GLY A 247 -3.65 16.71 -5.23
CA GLY A 247 -3.35 17.38 -3.97
C GLY A 247 -3.18 16.41 -2.80
N ARG A 248 -2.55 16.87 -1.72
CA ARG A 248 -2.47 16.14 -0.46
C ARG A 248 -3.85 15.80 0.10
N GLY A 249 -3.97 14.68 0.80
CA GLY A 249 -5.24 14.15 1.27
C GLY A 249 -6.01 13.36 0.22
N SER A 250 -5.45 13.23 -0.98
CA SER A 250 -6.05 12.42 -2.04
C SER A 250 -5.64 10.96 -1.91
N LEU A 251 -6.49 10.10 -2.47
CA LEU A 251 -6.36 8.65 -2.48
C LEU A 251 -6.13 8.16 -3.91
N ALA A 252 -5.08 7.38 -4.13
CA ALA A 252 -4.93 6.58 -5.33
C ALA A 252 -5.02 5.10 -4.98
N MET A 253 -5.87 4.37 -5.69
CA MET A 253 -5.99 2.93 -5.62
C MET A 253 -5.55 2.34 -6.95
N ILE A 254 -4.71 1.30 -6.91
CA ILE A 254 -4.27 0.59 -8.13
C ILE A 254 -4.37 -0.91 -7.96
N HIS A 255 -4.79 -1.58 -9.01
CA HIS A 255 -4.72 -3.03 -9.11
C HIS A 255 -3.27 -3.44 -9.44
N GLY A 256 -2.61 -4.16 -8.55
CA GLY A 256 -1.20 -4.52 -8.68
C GLY A 256 -0.87 -5.33 -9.95
N ASN A 257 -1.86 -6.02 -10.52
CA ASN A 257 -1.70 -6.77 -11.77
C ASN A 257 -1.67 -5.90 -13.03
N GLY A 258 -1.93 -4.59 -12.93
CA GLY A 258 -1.77 -3.66 -14.05
C GLY A 258 -0.34 -3.16 -14.17
N ILE A 259 0.02 -2.67 -15.35
CA ILE A 259 1.33 -2.08 -15.62
C ILE A 259 1.37 -0.71 -14.96
N HIS A 260 2.31 -0.53 -14.06
CA HIS A 260 2.48 0.73 -13.37
C HIS A 260 3.94 0.98 -13.00
N LYS A 261 4.24 2.22 -12.68
CA LYS A 261 5.53 2.62 -12.11
C LYS A 261 5.33 3.77 -11.11
N GLY A 262 6.20 3.86 -10.13
CA GLY A 262 6.22 4.96 -9.18
C GLY A 262 7.14 4.71 -7.99
N PRO A 263 7.78 5.77 -7.49
CA PRO A 263 7.72 7.16 -7.97
C PRO A 263 8.37 7.34 -9.33
N SER A 264 7.83 8.26 -10.14
CA SER A 264 8.34 8.51 -11.49
C SER A 264 8.58 10.01 -11.68
N TRP A 265 9.83 10.44 -11.52
CA TRP A 265 10.24 11.80 -11.84
C TRP A 265 10.52 11.91 -13.35
N PRO A 266 9.88 12.85 -14.06
CA PRO A 266 10.08 13.02 -15.50
C PRO A 266 11.50 13.40 -15.87
N ARG A 267 12.20 14.10 -14.98
CA ARG A 267 13.60 14.50 -15.13
C ARG A 267 14.39 13.99 -13.94
N LEU A 268 15.11 12.90 -14.15
CA LEU A 268 15.99 12.34 -13.13
C LEU A 268 17.17 13.30 -12.89
N GLY A 269 17.59 13.43 -11.63
CA GLY A 269 18.68 14.34 -11.25
C GLY A 269 18.33 15.84 -11.28
N ASP A 270 17.07 16.21 -11.56
CA ASP A 270 16.64 17.61 -11.50
C ASP A 270 16.69 18.10 -10.04
N PRO A 271 17.40 19.20 -9.74
CA PRO A 271 17.50 19.74 -8.37
C PRO A 271 16.16 20.23 -7.80
N ASN A 272 15.16 20.46 -8.65
CA ASN A 272 13.81 20.83 -8.22
C ASN A 272 12.97 19.62 -7.78
N ASN A 273 13.44 18.40 -8.00
CA ASN A 273 12.75 17.22 -7.55
C ASN A 273 12.70 17.19 -6.01
N LYS A 274 11.52 16.80 -5.49
CA LYS A 274 11.22 16.79 -4.05
C LYS A 274 10.84 15.39 -3.60
N PRO A 275 11.09 15.03 -2.33
CA PRO A 275 10.61 13.77 -1.79
C PRO A 275 9.09 13.67 -1.84
N ARG A 276 8.60 12.46 -2.10
CA ARG A 276 7.20 12.10 -2.00
C ARG A 276 6.95 11.36 -0.70
N THR A 277 5.90 11.71 0.04
CA THR A 277 5.50 11.00 1.25
C THR A 277 4.05 10.55 1.13
N ALA A 278 3.79 9.28 1.41
CA ALA A 278 2.45 8.70 1.32
C ALA A 278 2.25 7.63 2.40
N ILE A 279 1.00 7.45 2.82
CA ILE A 279 0.55 6.24 3.50
C ILE A 279 0.34 5.20 2.41
N LYS A 280 0.92 4.01 2.59
CA LYS A 280 0.72 2.87 1.70
C LYS A 280 0.01 1.76 2.44
N LEU A 281 -1.09 1.26 1.86
CA LEU A 281 -1.85 0.12 2.33
C LEU A 281 -1.76 -0.98 1.28
N ASP A 282 -1.39 -2.18 1.69
CA ASP A 282 -1.35 -3.36 0.83
C ASP A 282 -2.46 -4.32 1.24
N LEU A 283 -3.39 -4.58 0.32
CA LEU A 283 -4.52 -5.50 0.48
C LEU A 283 -4.39 -6.62 -0.56
N HIS A 284 -4.36 -7.86 -0.09
CA HIS A 284 -4.21 -9.02 -0.96
C HIS A 284 -5.48 -9.87 -0.96
N GLY A 285 -5.93 -10.29 -2.15
CA GLY A 285 -7.06 -11.18 -2.34
C GLY A 285 -6.75 -12.64 -1.97
N HIS A 286 -7.13 -13.57 -2.81
CA HIS A 286 -7.21 -15.01 -2.52
C HIS A 286 -5.91 -15.76 -2.18
N LYS A 287 -4.74 -15.14 -2.32
CA LYS A 287 -3.45 -15.80 -2.06
C LYS A 287 -2.66 -15.09 -0.97
N VAL A 288 -3.19 -15.05 0.21
CA VAL A 288 -2.44 -14.54 1.36
C VAL A 288 -1.25 -15.46 1.61
N GLY A 289 -0.08 -15.05 1.15
CA GLY A 289 1.17 -15.60 1.65
C GLY A 289 1.26 -15.25 3.13
N VAL A 290 1.53 -16.25 3.97
CA VAL A 290 1.83 -15.98 5.38
C VAL A 290 2.96 -14.96 5.44
N VAL A 291 2.74 -13.84 6.13
CA VAL A 291 3.79 -12.88 6.44
C VAL A 291 4.81 -13.59 7.28
N ARG A 292 5.93 -13.97 6.68
CA ARG A 292 6.99 -14.68 7.40
C ARG A 292 8.00 -13.78 8.09
N ASP A 293 7.83 -12.47 7.97
CA ASP A 293 8.92 -11.54 8.29
C ASP A 293 8.65 -10.59 9.45
N GLY A 294 7.68 -10.90 10.31
CA GLY A 294 7.35 -10.09 11.48
C GLY A 294 6.87 -8.67 11.15
N ARG A 295 6.27 -8.49 9.98
CA ARG A 295 5.76 -7.20 9.50
C ARG A 295 4.27 -7.03 9.72
N GLU A 296 3.72 -7.76 10.66
CA GLU A 296 2.32 -7.60 11.03
C GLU A 296 2.07 -6.18 11.54
N ASN A 297 0.91 -5.63 11.20
CA ASN A 297 0.50 -4.38 11.82
C ASN A 297 0.42 -4.57 13.33
N ARG A 298 0.89 -3.61 14.10
CA ARG A 298 0.73 -3.58 15.55
C ARG A 298 -0.28 -2.50 15.91
N VAL A 299 -1.30 -2.86 16.68
CA VAL A 299 -2.40 -1.98 17.06
C VAL A 299 -2.61 -2.09 18.57
N ARG A 300 -2.85 -0.96 19.24
CA ARG A 300 -3.18 -0.96 20.66
C ARG A 300 -4.53 -1.63 20.87
N LYS A 301 -4.66 -2.35 21.98
CA LYS A 301 -5.89 -3.06 22.32
C LYS A 301 -7.08 -2.10 22.44
N THR A 302 -6.90 -0.96 23.08
CA THR A 302 -7.93 0.08 23.20
C THR A 302 -8.40 0.62 21.84
N ASP A 303 -7.49 0.75 20.88
CA ASP A 303 -7.84 1.18 19.53
C ASP A 303 -8.63 0.09 18.80
N PHE A 304 -8.22 -1.17 18.92
CA PHE A 304 -8.94 -2.30 18.34
C PHE A 304 -10.36 -2.46 18.94
N ASP A 305 -10.53 -2.25 20.24
CA ASP A 305 -11.82 -2.37 20.92
C ASP A 305 -12.83 -1.28 20.46
N ARG A 306 -12.34 -0.16 19.95
CA ARG A 306 -13.15 0.93 19.37
C ARG A 306 -13.50 0.76 17.91
N MET A 307 -12.91 -0.20 17.21
CA MET A 307 -13.18 -0.45 15.80
C MET A 307 -14.61 -0.90 15.55
N SER A 308 -15.18 -0.46 14.44
CA SER A 308 -16.45 -0.98 13.93
C SER A 308 -16.32 -2.46 13.52
N GLU A 309 -17.46 -3.11 13.26
CA GLU A 309 -17.48 -4.49 12.77
C GLU A 309 -16.73 -4.61 11.43
N VAL A 310 -16.95 -3.69 10.51
CA VAL A 310 -16.23 -3.65 9.21
C VAL A 310 -14.73 -3.53 9.42
N GLN A 311 -14.28 -2.60 10.23
CA GLN A 311 -12.86 -2.37 10.50
C GLN A 311 -12.19 -3.61 11.12
N ARG A 312 -12.84 -4.28 12.06
CA ARG A 312 -12.33 -5.52 12.70
C ARG A 312 -12.17 -6.67 11.72
N LEU A 313 -13.02 -6.76 10.69
CA LEU A 313 -12.91 -7.79 9.65
C LEU A 313 -11.64 -7.64 8.82
N PHE A 314 -11.13 -6.43 8.65
CA PHE A 314 -9.88 -6.17 7.91
C PHE A 314 -8.64 -6.10 8.80
N ALA A 315 -8.81 -5.83 10.09
CA ALA A 315 -7.69 -5.63 11.00
C ALA A 315 -6.91 -6.94 11.20
N HIS A 316 -5.90 -7.15 10.37
CA HIS A 316 -4.89 -8.18 10.56
C HIS A 316 -3.71 -7.57 11.32
N ALA A 317 -3.75 -7.68 12.65
CA ALA A 317 -2.80 -6.99 13.51
C ALA A 317 -2.45 -7.81 14.75
N THR A 318 -1.23 -7.66 15.23
CA THR A 318 -0.82 -8.06 16.57
C THR A 318 -1.31 -6.99 17.55
N LEU A 319 -2.13 -7.39 18.52
CA LEU A 319 -2.57 -6.48 19.58
C LEU A 319 -1.43 -6.29 20.59
N VAL A 320 -1.18 -5.03 20.94
CA VAL A 320 -0.25 -4.67 22.02
C VAL A 320 -1.04 -4.05 23.16
N GLU A 321 -0.61 -4.34 24.37
CA GLU A 321 -1.18 -3.69 25.55
C GLU A 321 -0.89 -2.18 25.48
N ASP A 322 -1.80 -1.39 26.05
CA ASP A 322 -1.59 0.03 26.19
C ASP A 322 -0.42 0.27 27.18
N GLU A 323 0.64 0.87 26.71
CA GLU A 323 1.68 1.29 27.63
C GLU A 323 1.05 2.27 28.62
N THR A 324 1.04 1.91 29.90
CA THR A 324 0.76 2.86 30.97
C THR A 324 1.76 4.01 30.77
N PRO A 325 1.31 5.28 30.64
CA PRO A 325 2.26 6.37 30.54
C PRO A 325 3.18 6.23 31.75
N ALA A 326 4.47 6.05 31.52
CA ALA A 326 5.44 6.13 32.59
C ALA A 326 5.15 7.49 33.24
N LEU A 327 4.59 7.45 34.43
CA LEU A 327 4.47 8.62 35.30
C LEU A 327 5.85 9.27 35.25
N ALA A 328 5.92 10.46 34.65
CA ALA A 328 7.10 11.28 34.71
C ALA A 328 7.46 11.35 36.20
N GLN A 329 8.43 10.60 36.62
CA GLN A 329 9.04 10.74 37.90
C GLN A 329 9.73 12.12 37.84
N ALA A 330 8.95 13.13 38.20
CA ALA A 330 9.47 14.42 38.60
C ALA A 330 10.32 14.19 39.85
N GLY A 331 11.60 14.25 39.69
CA GLY A 331 12.60 14.37 40.73
C GLY A 331 13.44 15.57 40.37
#